data_24d5855ef2ecc384d956ff6c5004f4bd
#
_entry.id   24d5855ef2ecc384d956ff6c5004f4bd
#
_cell.length_a   1.000
_cell.length_b   1.000
_cell.length_c   1.000
_cell.angle_alpha   90.00
_cell.angle_beta   90.00
_cell.angle_gamma   90.00
#
_symmetry.space_group_name_H-M   'P 1'
#
loop_
_entity.id
_entity.type
_entity.pdbx_description
1 polymer ?
#
loop_
_entity_poly.entity_id
_entity_poly.type
_entity_poly.pdbx_seq_one_letter_code
_entity_poly.pdbx_strand_id
1 'polypeptide(L)'
;MARILLIEDEPDTRELVRLTLELDGHEVMEAGTAEEGIARARVKLPDLILMDLSLGGQFDGLEATKRLRADHAFDTVPIVALTAHAMQGDRERSLAAGCDQRWTKPILDLSAFRAEVARAAKEGRRMETVPGE
;
A
#
# COMPACT_ATOMS: atom_id res chain seq x y z
N MET A 1 13.76 5.65 9.29
CA MET A 1 12.38 5.90 9.74
C MET A 1 11.56 6.54 8.65
N ALA A 2 10.38 6.03 8.42
CA ALA A 2 9.50 6.55 7.40
C ALA A 2 8.09 6.73 7.93
N ARG A 3 7.31 7.56 7.25
CA ARG A 3 5.89 7.72 7.53
C ARG A 3 5.13 6.84 6.54
N ILE A 4 4.39 5.87 7.07
CA ILE A 4 3.67 4.89 6.26
C ILE A 4 2.17 5.02 6.53
N LEU A 5 1.39 5.12 5.46
CA LEU A 5 -0.07 5.08 5.58
C LEU A 5 -0.54 3.68 5.24
N LEU A 6 -1.21 3.05 6.20
CA LEU A 6 -1.76 1.70 6.05
C LEU A 6 -3.27 1.80 5.92
N ILE A 7 -3.79 1.43 4.76
CA ILE A 7 -5.22 1.43 4.48
C ILE A 7 -5.68 -0.02 4.39
N GLU A 8 -6.32 -0.50 5.46
CA GLU A 8 -6.70 -1.89 5.63
C GLU A 8 -7.95 -1.95 6.51
N ASP A 9 -9.00 -2.61 6.04
CA ASP A 9 -10.26 -2.67 6.77
C ASP A 9 -10.33 -3.83 7.79
N GLU A 10 -9.49 -4.86 7.65
CA GLU A 10 -9.46 -5.99 8.57
C GLU A 10 -8.61 -5.63 9.80
N PRO A 11 -9.22 -5.53 11.01
CA PRO A 11 -8.50 -5.04 12.18
C PRO A 11 -7.28 -5.88 12.58
N ASP A 12 -7.36 -7.20 12.48
CA ASP A 12 -6.26 -8.06 12.88
C ASP A 12 -5.07 -7.91 11.94
N THR A 13 -5.32 -7.86 10.63
CA THR A 13 -4.28 -7.64 9.64
C THR A 13 -3.66 -6.26 9.80
N ARG A 14 -4.50 -5.25 10.02
CA ARG A 14 -4.03 -3.87 10.23
C ARG A 14 -3.11 -3.79 11.45
N GLU A 15 -3.51 -4.42 12.56
CA GLU A 15 -2.69 -4.42 13.78
C GLU A 15 -1.37 -5.15 13.57
N LEU A 16 -1.39 -6.32 12.93
CA LEU A 16 -0.17 -7.09 12.67
C LEU A 16 0.82 -6.28 11.84
N VAL A 17 0.35 -5.68 10.76
CA VAL A 17 1.22 -4.89 9.87
C VAL A 17 1.74 -3.66 10.61
N ARG A 18 0.87 -2.95 11.32
CA ARG A 18 1.27 -1.77 12.09
C ARG A 18 2.36 -2.10 13.10
N LEU A 19 2.15 -3.14 13.92
CA LEU A 19 3.12 -3.52 14.93
C LEU A 19 4.45 -3.94 14.31
N THR A 20 4.39 -4.69 13.22
CA THR A 20 5.58 -5.13 12.51
C THR A 20 6.41 -3.94 12.03
N LEU A 21 5.77 -2.94 11.45
CA LEU A 21 6.46 -1.77 10.91
C LEU A 21 6.94 -0.82 12.01
N GLU A 22 6.19 -0.71 13.10
CA GLU A 22 6.60 0.11 14.24
C GLU A 22 7.86 -0.47 14.92
N LEU A 23 8.06 -1.78 14.88
CA LEU A 23 9.29 -2.39 15.36
C LEU A 23 10.52 -1.89 14.61
N ASP A 24 10.36 -1.51 13.37
CA ASP A 24 11.44 -0.96 12.54
C ASP A 24 11.57 0.56 12.68
N GLY A 25 10.82 1.17 13.59
CA GLY A 25 10.89 2.59 13.87
C GLY A 25 10.08 3.47 12.91
N HIS A 26 9.20 2.88 12.11
CA HIS A 26 8.35 3.67 11.22
C HIS A 26 7.18 4.28 11.98
N GLU A 27 6.73 5.45 11.53
CA GLU A 27 5.47 6.05 11.97
C GLU A 27 4.36 5.50 11.09
N VAL A 28 3.36 4.85 11.68
CA VAL A 28 2.27 4.24 10.91
C VAL A 28 0.98 5.00 11.16
N MET A 29 0.42 5.55 10.08
CA MET A 29 -0.92 6.13 10.09
C MET A 29 -1.89 5.07 9.57
N GLU A 30 -3.04 4.95 10.18
CA GLU A 30 -4.01 3.90 9.83
C GLU A 30 -5.29 4.48 9.27
N ALA A 31 -5.91 3.75 8.35
CA ALA A 31 -7.24 4.05 7.84
C ALA A 31 -7.97 2.74 7.57
N GLY A 32 -9.25 2.69 7.89
CA GLY A 32 -10.08 1.51 7.68
C GLY A 32 -10.88 1.54 6.38
N THR A 33 -10.90 2.69 5.70
CA THR A 33 -11.60 2.84 4.41
C THR A 33 -10.74 3.62 3.44
N ALA A 34 -11.06 3.50 2.15
CA ALA A 34 -10.35 4.24 1.12
C ALA A 34 -10.52 5.75 1.29
N GLU A 35 -11.72 6.19 1.61
CA GLU A 35 -12.03 7.61 1.81
C GLU A 35 -11.19 8.21 2.93
N GLU A 36 -11.14 7.52 4.07
CA GLU A 36 -10.34 7.95 5.20
C GLU A 36 -8.85 7.96 4.85
N GLY A 37 -8.39 6.94 4.12
CA GLY A 37 -6.99 6.85 3.69
C GLY A 37 -6.58 8.02 2.82
N ILE A 38 -7.39 8.36 1.83
CA ILE A 38 -7.12 9.50 0.95
C ILE A 38 -7.08 10.80 1.76
N ALA A 39 -8.04 10.98 2.66
CA ALA A 39 -8.10 12.20 3.49
C ALA A 39 -6.85 12.32 4.36
N ARG A 40 -6.41 11.24 4.98
CA ARG A 40 -5.20 11.26 5.81
C ARG A 40 -3.95 11.55 5.00
N ALA A 41 -3.85 10.96 3.81
CA ALA A 41 -2.71 11.17 2.92
C ALA A 41 -2.58 12.64 2.51
N ARG A 42 -3.71 13.30 2.29
CA ARG A 42 -3.72 14.71 1.89
C ARG A 42 -3.36 15.66 3.03
N VAL A 43 -3.69 15.29 4.27
CA VAL A 43 -3.34 16.10 5.44
C VAL A 43 -1.86 15.97 5.77
N LYS A 44 -1.32 14.75 5.66
CA LYS A 44 0.06 14.46 6.03
C LYS A 44 0.64 13.47 5.03
N LEU A 45 1.46 13.98 4.11
CA LEU A 45 2.00 13.18 3.01
C LEU A 45 2.85 12.02 3.53
N PRO A 46 2.50 10.77 3.21
CA PRO A 46 3.31 9.62 3.61
C PRO A 46 4.48 9.40 2.67
N ASP A 47 5.46 8.64 3.15
CA ASP A 47 6.59 8.18 2.33
C ASP A 47 6.23 6.93 1.56
N LEU A 48 5.21 6.20 2.02
CA LEU A 48 4.76 4.94 1.43
C LEU A 48 3.31 4.71 1.80
N ILE A 49 2.53 4.19 0.87
CA ILE A 49 1.15 3.76 1.12
C ILE A 49 1.04 2.26 0.93
N LEU A 50 0.51 1.58 1.95
CA LEU A 50 0.12 0.18 1.85
C LEU A 50 -1.39 0.16 1.67
N MET A 51 -1.84 -0.38 0.53
CA MET A 51 -3.24 -0.29 0.10
C MET A 51 -3.87 -1.67 -0.04
N ASP A 52 -4.82 -1.98 0.85
CA ASP A 52 -5.65 -3.17 0.69
C ASP A 52 -6.56 -2.98 -0.53
N LEU A 53 -6.52 -3.92 -1.47
CA LEU A 53 -7.32 -3.82 -2.68
C LEU A 53 -8.78 -4.21 -2.47
N SER A 54 -9.08 -4.93 -1.39
CA SER A 54 -10.42 -5.45 -1.10
C SER A 54 -11.20 -4.61 -0.09
N LEU A 55 -10.96 -3.31 -0.06
CA LEU A 55 -11.64 -2.42 0.88
C LEU A 55 -13.14 -2.37 0.62
N GLY A 56 -13.90 -2.31 1.71
CA GLY A 56 -15.32 -1.97 1.64
C GLY A 56 -15.52 -0.46 1.55
N GLY A 57 -16.76 -0.02 1.57
CA GLY A 57 -17.11 1.40 1.51
C GLY A 57 -17.57 1.81 0.11
N GLN A 58 -17.42 3.09 -0.22
CA GLN A 58 -17.90 3.63 -1.49
C GLN A 58 -17.09 3.17 -2.69
N PHE A 59 -15.80 2.95 -2.50
CA PHE A 59 -14.91 2.45 -3.55
C PHE A 59 -13.78 1.66 -2.92
N ASP A 60 -13.19 0.78 -3.72
CA ASP A 60 -12.13 -0.14 -3.26
C ASP A 60 -10.73 0.48 -3.38
N GLY A 61 -9.73 -0.35 -3.06
CA GLY A 61 -8.33 0.09 -3.11
C GLY A 61 -7.82 0.41 -4.51
N LEU A 62 -8.36 -0.24 -5.54
CA LEU A 62 -7.98 0.08 -6.92
C LEU A 62 -8.43 1.48 -7.29
N GLU A 63 -9.68 1.81 -6.99
CA GLU A 63 -10.21 3.15 -7.26
C GLU A 63 -9.50 4.20 -6.42
N ALA A 64 -9.21 3.89 -5.14
CA ALA A 64 -8.45 4.78 -4.28
C ALA A 64 -7.08 5.09 -4.88
N THR A 65 -6.39 4.07 -5.40
CA THR A 65 -5.09 4.24 -6.04
C THR A 65 -5.19 5.16 -7.26
N LYS A 66 -6.20 4.95 -8.10
CA LYS A 66 -6.43 5.82 -9.26
C LYS A 66 -6.63 7.27 -8.85
N ARG A 67 -7.41 7.50 -7.79
CA ARG A 67 -7.67 8.85 -7.30
C ARG A 67 -6.42 9.52 -6.74
N LEU A 68 -5.59 8.76 -6.03
CA LEU A 68 -4.32 9.26 -5.53
C LEU A 68 -3.38 9.60 -6.69
N ARG A 69 -3.30 8.73 -7.70
CA ARG A 69 -2.44 8.99 -8.86
C ARG A 69 -2.89 10.16 -9.72
N ALA A 70 -4.17 10.51 -9.65
CA ALA A 70 -4.67 11.70 -10.33
C ALA A 70 -4.24 13.00 -9.64
N ASP A 71 -3.78 12.92 -8.40
CA ASP A 71 -3.29 14.07 -7.63
C ASP A 71 -1.76 14.08 -7.71
N HIS A 72 -1.19 15.11 -8.32
CA HIS A 72 0.26 15.21 -8.53
C HIS A 72 1.08 15.24 -7.25
N ALA A 73 0.46 15.57 -6.10
CA ALA A 73 1.14 15.52 -4.81
C ALA A 73 1.66 14.11 -4.50
N PHE A 74 1.06 13.07 -5.11
CA PHE A 74 1.42 11.68 -4.86
C PHE A 74 2.24 11.05 -5.99
N ASP A 75 2.73 11.84 -6.94
CA ASP A 75 3.46 11.31 -8.09
C ASP A 75 4.67 10.46 -7.72
N THR A 76 5.34 10.80 -6.63
CA THR A 76 6.57 10.10 -6.20
C THR A 76 6.34 9.13 -5.04
N VAL A 77 5.13 9.06 -4.50
CA VAL A 77 4.83 8.20 -3.34
C VAL A 77 4.59 6.77 -3.82
N PRO A 78 5.39 5.79 -3.36
CA PRO A 78 5.13 4.40 -3.71
C PRO A 78 3.82 3.90 -3.09
N ILE A 79 3.06 3.12 -3.84
CA ILE A 79 1.85 2.48 -3.37
C ILE A 79 2.04 0.98 -3.56
N VAL A 80 2.04 0.25 -2.46
CA VAL A 80 2.19 -1.20 -2.45
C VAL A 80 0.83 -1.81 -2.13
N ALA A 81 0.32 -2.60 -3.06
CA ALA A 81 -0.99 -3.24 -2.89
C ALA A 81 -0.89 -4.46 -1.96
N LEU A 82 -1.87 -4.59 -1.08
CA LEU A 82 -2.07 -5.80 -0.27
C LEU A 82 -3.33 -6.47 -0.81
N THR A 83 -3.22 -7.74 -1.17
CA THR A 83 -4.35 -8.45 -1.79
C THR A 83 -4.43 -9.90 -1.33
N ALA A 84 -5.65 -10.39 -1.12
CA ALA A 84 -5.90 -11.79 -0.84
C ALA A 84 -5.87 -12.62 -2.13
N HIS A 85 -5.86 -11.97 -3.28
CA HIS A 85 -5.93 -12.63 -4.59
C HIS A 85 -4.61 -12.46 -5.34
N ALA A 86 -4.00 -13.58 -5.72
CA ALA A 86 -2.72 -13.58 -6.42
C ALA A 86 -2.88 -13.93 -7.90
N MET A 87 -4.08 -13.76 -8.46
CA MET A 87 -4.36 -14.07 -9.87
C MET A 87 -3.68 -13.03 -10.77
N GLN A 88 -3.26 -13.48 -11.95
CA GLN A 88 -2.55 -12.64 -12.91
C GLN A 88 -3.35 -11.38 -13.29
N GLY A 89 -4.66 -11.53 -13.49
CA GLY A 89 -5.50 -10.38 -13.82
C GLY A 89 -5.53 -9.31 -12.73
N ASP A 90 -5.42 -9.72 -11.47
CA ASP A 90 -5.38 -8.76 -10.35
C ASP A 90 -4.07 -7.97 -10.34
N ARG A 91 -2.97 -8.63 -10.71
CA ARG A 91 -1.68 -7.96 -10.81
C ARG A 91 -1.73 -6.87 -11.88
N GLU A 92 -2.25 -7.21 -13.06
CA GLU A 92 -2.36 -6.26 -14.16
C GLU A 92 -3.24 -5.08 -13.79
N ARG A 93 -4.37 -5.33 -13.12
CA ARG A 93 -5.28 -4.27 -12.71
C ARG A 93 -4.65 -3.36 -11.67
N SER A 94 -3.90 -3.92 -10.70
CA SER A 94 -3.25 -3.09 -9.68
C SER A 94 -2.16 -2.21 -10.28
N LEU A 95 -1.37 -2.74 -11.21
CA LEU A 95 -0.34 -1.96 -11.90
C LEU A 95 -0.99 -0.87 -12.76
N ALA A 96 -2.07 -1.21 -13.47
CA ALA A 96 -2.78 -0.25 -14.32
C ALA A 96 -3.41 0.88 -13.48
N ALA A 97 -3.81 0.59 -12.25
CA ALA A 97 -4.36 1.60 -11.35
C ALA A 97 -3.27 2.54 -10.79
N GLY A 98 -2.00 2.12 -10.84
CA GLY A 98 -0.89 2.93 -10.37
C GLY A 98 -0.15 2.36 -9.17
N CYS A 99 -0.43 1.11 -8.77
CA CYS A 99 0.34 0.44 -7.72
C CYS A 99 1.72 0.10 -8.25
N ASP A 100 2.73 0.21 -7.41
CA ASP A 100 4.11 -0.09 -7.79
C ASP A 100 4.46 -1.54 -7.56
N GLN A 101 3.92 -2.12 -6.49
CA GLN A 101 4.16 -3.51 -6.13
C GLN A 101 2.94 -4.11 -5.46
N ARG A 102 2.98 -5.42 -5.26
CA ARG A 102 1.87 -6.18 -4.69
C ARG A 102 2.41 -7.23 -3.73
N TRP A 103 1.75 -7.35 -2.56
CA TRP A 103 1.99 -8.42 -1.61
C TRP A 103 0.68 -9.18 -1.39
N THR A 104 0.77 -10.52 -1.42
CA THR A 104 -0.40 -11.37 -1.18
C THR A 104 -0.59 -11.56 0.32
N LYS A 105 -1.84 -11.46 0.77
CA LYS A 105 -2.21 -11.74 2.16
C LYS A 105 -2.59 -13.21 2.33
N PRO A 106 -2.31 -13.85 3.44
CA PRO A 106 -1.57 -13.30 4.59
C PRO A 106 -0.08 -13.13 4.25
N ILE A 107 0.57 -12.20 4.93
CA ILE A 107 2.00 -11.96 4.74
C ILE A 107 2.77 -13.04 5.49
N LEU A 108 3.30 -14.01 4.76
CA LEU A 108 3.96 -15.18 5.34
C LEU A 108 5.45 -14.94 5.63
N ASP A 109 6.09 -14.10 4.82
CA ASP A 109 7.50 -13.77 5.00
C ASP A 109 7.61 -12.33 5.50
N LEU A 110 7.54 -12.15 6.81
CA LEU A 110 7.60 -10.83 7.43
C LEU A 110 8.96 -10.17 7.23
N SER A 111 10.04 -10.95 7.20
CA SER A 111 11.38 -10.41 6.93
C SER A 111 11.47 -9.78 5.56
N ALA A 112 11.00 -10.48 4.54
CA ALA A 112 11.01 -9.97 3.17
C ALA A 112 10.10 -8.75 3.05
N PHE A 113 8.94 -8.77 3.70
CA PHE A 113 8.00 -7.66 3.69
C PHE A 113 8.63 -6.41 4.33
N ARG A 114 9.25 -6.57 5.48
CA ARG A 114 9.92 -5.47 6.19
C ARG A 114 11.03 -4.86 5.34
N ALA A 115 11.83 -5.70 4.69
CA ALA A 115 12.91 -5.24 3.81
C ALA A 115 12.36 -4.45 2.63
N GLU A 116 11.29 -4.92 2.01
CA GLU A 116 10.67 -4.24 0.86
C GLU A 116 10.05 -2.91 1.27
N VAL A 117 9.38 -2.87 2.42
CA VAL A 117 8.82 -1.61 2.93
C VAL A 117 9.93 -0.58 3.18
N ALA A 118 11.02 -1.00 3.81
CA ALA A 118 12.15 -0.10 4.06
C ALA A 118 12.75 0.42 2.75
N ARG A 119 12.92 -0.46 1.77
CA ARG A 119 13.44 -0.08 0.45
C ARG A 119 12.50 0.93 -0.24
N ALA A 120 11.22 0.60 -0.32
CA ALA A 120 10.25 1.44 -1.02
C ALA A 120 10.13 2.82 -0.36
N ALA A 121 10.11 2.87 0.97
CA ALA A 121 10.01 4.14 1.68
C ALA A 121 11.23 5.01 1.48
N LYS A 122 12.41 4.41 1.33
CA LYS A 122 13.66 5.14 1.15
C LYS A 122 13.90 5.55 -0.30
N GLU A 123 13.66 4.62 -1.23
CA GLU A 123 14.01 4.83 -2.65
C GLU A 123 12.88 5.39 -3.50
N GLY A 124 11.64 5.34 -2.98
CA GLY A 124 10.48 5.80 -3.72
C GLY A 124 9.94 4.77 -4.70
N ARG A 125 9.26 5.22 -5.71
CA ARG A 125 8.56 4.35 -6.66
C ARG A 125 9.52 3.49 -7.49
N ARG A 126 9.13 2.23 -7.63
CA ARG A 126 9.82 1.27 -8.48
C ARG A 126 8.79 0.27 -8.98
N MET A 127 8.40 0.42 -10.23
CA MET A 127 7.36 -0.42 -10.83
C MET A 127 7.79 -1.88 -10.82
N GLU A 128 6.87 -2.76 -10.46
CA GLU A 128 7.07 -4.19 -10.53
C GLU A 128 7.20 -4.59 -12.01
N THR A 129 8.22 -5.41 -12.32
CA THR A 129 8.36 -5.94 -13.67
C THR A 129 7.57 -7.24 -13.81
N VAL A 130 6.94 -7.41 -14.96
CA VAL A 130 6.22 -8.65 -15.27
C VAL A 130 7.23 -9.66 -15.80
N PRO A 131 7.27 -10.91 -15.26
CA PRO A 131 8.20 -11.92 -15.76
C PRO A 131 8.07 -12.10 -17.27
N GLY A 132 9.19 -12.06 -17.97
CA GLY A 132 9.23 -12.21 -19.41
C GLY A 132 9.18 -10.90 -20.20
N GLU A 133 9.09 -9.79 -19.53
CA GLU A 133 9.17 -8.47 -20.17
C GLU A 133 10.59 -7.93 -20.21
#